data_c514c8760d0c76514bb1069ff7f0dfdb
#
_entry.id   c514c8760d0c76514bb1069ff7f0dfdb
#
_cell.length_a   1.000
_cell.length_b   1.000
_cell.length_c   1.000
_cell.angle_alpha   90.00
_cell.angle_beta   90.00
_cell.angle_gamma   90.00
#
_symmetry.space_group_name_H-M   'P 1'
#
loop_
_entity.id
_entity.type
_entity.pdbx_description
1 polymer ?
#
loop_
_entity_poly.entity_id
_entity_poly.type
_entity_poly.pdbx_seq_one_letter_code
_entity_poly.pdbx_strand_id
1 'polypeptide(L)'
;MKHRYNNVKCDSFRCRWSVSNKHLWETLNSYGCTPNKSLTLKFPDENIFKDKSLIRHFIRGYFDGDGCISYGINLIANVLGTIQFLQYVQKLTWPNTLRSNHGSVYTFSLTFSGVKSLTFLYYLYFNSNIYLDRKYQKFLQFKDCRFKEKSLKLLESKIGEGWDANPELITILNEL
;
A
#
# COMPACT_ATOMS: atom_id res chain seq x y z
N MET A 1 25.52 -19.23 16.59
CA MET A 1 24.50 -19.74 15.61
C MET A 1 24.88 -19.26 14.22
N LYS A 2 25.24 -20.14 13.31
CA LYS A 2 25.49 -19.76 11.91
C LYS A 2 24.15 -19.53 11.23
N HIS A 3 23.80 -18.27 10.94
CA HIS A 3 22.67 -17.96 10.07
C HIS A 3 22.98 -18.46 8.66
N ARG A 4 22.35 -19.56 8.25
CA ARG A 4 22.33 -19.96 6.84
C ARG A 4 21.40 -19.00 6.12
N TYR A 5 21.97 -18.02 5.45
CA TYR A 5 21.24 -17.23 4.45
C TYR A 5 20.93 -18.18 3.29
N ASN A 6 19.67 -18.55 3.17
CA ASN A 6 19.22 -19.43 2.12
C ASN A 6 19.20 -18.69 0.80
N ASN A 7 19.76 -19.32 -0.18
CA ASN A 7 20.05 -18.94 -1.54
C ASN A 7 18.96 -18.12 -2.22
N VAL A 8 19.28 -16.93 -2.66
CA VAL A 8 18.53 -16.25 -3.71
C VAL A 8 18.84 -16.98 -5.01
N LYS A 9 17.82 -17.56 -5.62
CA LYS A 9 17.91 -18.17 -6.96
C LYS A 9 17.23 -17.22 -7.94
N CYS A 10 18.00 -16.76 -8.91
CA CYS A 10 17.50 -15.94 -10.01
C CYS A 10 17.65 -16.72 -11.32
N ASP A 11 16.60 -16.74 -12.12
CA ASP A 11 16.65 -17.04 -13.55
C ASP A 11 16.53 -15.71 -14.35
N SER A 12 16.45 -15.78 -15.67
CA SER A 12 16.33 -14.60 -16.55
C SER A 12 15.07 -13.75 -16.29
N PHE A 13 14.08 -14.27 -15.57
CA PHE A 13 12.77 -13.63 -15.39
C PHE A 13 12.35 -13.52 -13.93
N ARG A 14 12.92 -14.33 -13.01
CA ARG A 14 12.47 -14.40 -11.62
C ARG A 14 13.64 -14.55 -10.66
N CYS A 15 13.52 -13.86 -9.53
CA CYS A 15 14.35 -14.12 -8.36
C CYS A 15 13.48 -14.75 -7.27
N ARG A 16 13.93 -15.87 -6.72
CA ARG A 16 13.28 -16.53 -5.58
C ARG A 16 14.20 -16.48 -4.38
N TRP A 17 13.68 -15.91 -3.31
CA TRP A 17 14.28 -16.03 -2.00
C TRP A 17 13.48 -17.03 -1.16
N SER A 18 14.16 -17.94 -0.48
CA SER A 18 13.52 -18.94 0.36
C SER A 18 14.21 -19.01 1.73
N VAL A 19 13.41 -19.06 2.77
CA VAL A 19 13.87 -19.19 4.13
C VAL A 19 13.07 -20.29 4.85
N SER A 20 13.78 -21.17 5.56
CA SER A 20 13.17 -22.17 6.45
C SER A 20 13.44 -21.75 7.88
N ASN A 21 12.45 -21.16 8.53
CA ASN A 21 12.53 -20.72 9.92
C ASN A 21 11.15 -20.86 10.57
N LYS A 22 11.02 -21.77 11.53
CA LYS A 22 9.76 -22.06 12.22
C LYS A 22 9.21 -20.81 12.94
N HIS A 23 10.07 -20.12 13.69
CA HIS A 23 9.68 -18.92 14.44
C HIS A 23 9.17 -17.81 13.51
N LEU A 24 9.85 -17.56 12.38
CA LEU A 24 9.39 -16.59 11.40
C LEU A 24 8.03 -16.98 10.81
N TRP A 25 7.84 -18.27 10.50
CA TRP A 25 6.56 -18.77 9.99
C TRP A 25 5.42 -18.57 11.01
N GLU A 26 5.65 -18.93 12.28
CA GLU A 26 4.67 -18.76 13.36
C GLU A 26 4.32 -17.28 13.57
N THR A 27 5.32 -16.40 13.57
CA THR A 27 5.14 -14.95 13.71
C THR A 27 4.32 -14.37 12.55
N LEU A 28 4.66 -14.70 11.30
CA LEU A 28 3.91 -14.25 10.14
C LEU A 28 2.48 -14.78 10.14
N ASN A 29 2.29 -16.04 10.54
CA ASN A 29 0.96 -16.64 10.62
C ASN A 29 0.10 -15.97 11.71
N SER A 30 0.69 -15.60 12.85
CA SER A 30 -0.03 -14.88 13.93
C SER A 30 -0.46 -13.47 13.49
N TYR A 31 0.23 -12.87 12.51
CA TYR A 31 -0.15 -11.61 11.89
C TYR A 31 -1.11 -11.77 10.70
N GLY A 32 -1.66 -12.97 10.49
CA GLY A 32 -2.62 -13.25 9.42
C GLY A 32 -1.99 -13.55 8.06
N CYS A 33 -0.65 -13.70 7.98
CA CYS A 33 0.04 -14.08 6.76
C CYS A 33 -0.03 -15.60 6.53
N THR A 34 -1.24 -16.11 6.30
CA THR A 34 -1.52 -17.55 6.15
C THR A 34 -1.25 -18.05 4.73
N PRO A 35 -0.99 -19.35 4.55
CA PRO A 35 -0.96 -19.95 3.21
C PRO A 35 -2.29 -19.73 2.45
N ASN A 36 -2.20 -19.61 1.13
CA ASN A 36 -3.36 -19.41 0.24
C ASN A 36 -4.25 -18.19 0.58
N LYS A 37 -3.69 -17.16 1.19
CA LYS A 37 -4.41 -15.98 1.68
C LYS A 37 -5.12 -15.15 0.60
N SER A 38 -4.90 -15.41 -0.69
CA SER A 38 -5.44 -14.61 -1.79
C SER A 38 -6.97 -14.48 -1.77
N LEU A 39 -7.67 -15.45 -1.20
CA LEU A 39 -9.14 -15.45 -1.10
C LEU A 39 -9.67 -15.13 0.30
N THR A 40 -8.80 -15.13 1.31
CA THR A 40 -9.20 -15.01 2.72
C THR A 40 -8.50 -13.85 3.45
N LEU A 41 -7.69 -13.08 2.72
CA LEU A 41 -6.94 -11.98 3.29
C LEU A 41 -7.87 -10.97 3.98
N LYS A 42 -7.53 -10.63 5.21
CA LYS A 42 -8.15 -9.54 5.98
C LYS A 42 -7.09 -8.50 6.31
N PHE A 43 -7.52 -7.29 6.54
CA PHE A 43 -6.63 -6.29 7.12
C PHE A 43 -6.26 -6.75 8.53
N PRO A 44 -4.99 -6.65 8.95
CA PRO A 44 -4.58 -7.04 10.29
C PRO A 44 -5.27 -6.16 11.34
N ASP A 45 -5.37 -6.67 12.57
CA ASP A 45 -5.88 -5.90 13.71
C ASP A 45 -4.96 -4.68 13.92
N GLU A 46 -5.55 -3.48 14.08
CA GLU A 46 -4.79 -2.24 14.29
C GLU A 46 -3.91 -2.31 15.55
N ASN A 47 -4.30 -3.09 16.54
CA ASN A 47 -3.55 -3.24 17.80
C ASN A 47 -2.18 -3.92 17.63
N ILE A 48 -1.93 -4.58 16.50
CA ILE A 48 -0.58 -5.11 16.21
C ILE A 48 0.43 -4.03 15.85
N PHE A 49 -0.05 -2.86 15.41
CA PHE A 49 0.81 -1.74 15.09
C PHE A 49 1.14 -0.98 16.37
N LYS A 50 2.42 -0.94 16.74
CA LYS A 50 2.90 -0.17 17.90
C LYS A 50 2.59 1.32 17.78
N ASP A 51 2.55 1.81 16.56
CA ASP A 51 2.22 3.16 16.17
C ASP A 51 1.31 3.11 14.95
N LYS A 52 0.25 3.88 14.95
CA LYS A 52 -0.69 3.97 13.83
C LYS A 52 -0.06 4.51 12.54
N SER A 53 1.01 5.29 12.65
CA SER A 53 1.81 5.72 11.49
C SER A 53 2.31 4.53 10.66
N LEU A 54 2.55 3.37 11.29
CA LEU A 54 2.98 2.15 10.62
C LEU A 54 1.93 1.56 9.67
N ILE A 55 0.67 1.90 9.85
CA ILE A 55 -0.43 1.44 8.96
C ILE A 55 -0.19 1.89 7.52
N ARG A 56 0.24 3.13 7.31
CA ARG A 56 0.63 3.67 6.01
C ARG A 56 1.73 2.82 5.35
N HIS A 57 2.73 2.45 6.14
CA HIS A 57 3.85 1.63 5.67
C HIS A 57 3.42 0.19 5.35
N PHE A 58 2.49 -0.37 6.10
CA PHE A 58 1.87 -1.66 5.79
C PHE A 58 1.10 -1.61 4.46
N ILE A 59 0.24 -0.59 4.28
CA ILE A 59 -0.52 -0.41 3.03
C ILE A 59 0.44 -0.21 1.86
N ARG A 60 1.55 0.55 2.04
CA ARG A 60 2.58 0.71 1.00
C ARG A 60 3.21 -0.62 0.62
N GLY A 61 3.62 -1.44 1.59
CA GLY A 61 4.20 -2.76 1.31
C GLY A 61 3.24 -3.66 0.53
N TYR A 62 1.96 -3.63 0.88
CA TYR A 62 0.92 -4.34 0.13
C TYR A 62 0.77 -3.79 -1.29
N PHE A 63 0.67 -2.46 -1.43
CA PHE A 63 0.58 -1.80 -2.73
C PHE A 63 1.81 -2.06 -3.60
N ASP A 64 2.98 -2.11 -3.02
CA ASP A 64 4.22 -2.43 -3.71
C ASP A 64 4.21 -3.86 -4.30
N GLY A 65 3.62 -4.81 -3.59
CA GLY A 65 3.38 -6.17 -4.10
C GLY A 65 2.31 -6.20 -5.19
N ASP A 66 1.08 -5.88 -4.83
CA ASP A 66 -0.13 -6.19 -5.61
C ASP A 66 -0.81 -4.95 -6.24
N GLY A 67 -0.30 -3.74 -6.01
CA GLY A 67 -0.84 -2.51 -6.60
C GLY A 67 -0.33 -2.23 -8.00
N CYS A 68 -1.03 -1.34 -8.70
CA CYS A 68 -0.64 -0.86 -10.03
C CYS A 68 -0.76 0.66 -10.11
N ILE A 69 0.19 1.30 -10.78
CA ILE A 69 0.13 2.71 -11.18
C ILE A 69 0.11 2.75 -12.69
N SER A 70 -0.91 3.36 -13.26
CA SER A 70 -1.04 3.59 -14.70
C SER A 70 -1.38 5.06 -14.99
N TYR A 71 -0.98 5.51 -16.15
CA TYR A 71 -1.27 6.85 -16.66
C TYR A 71 -1.72 6.76 -18.11
N GLY A 72 -2.85 7.36 -18.35
CA GLY A 72 -3.41 7.58 -19.68
C GLY A 72 -4.03 8.98 -19.70
N ILE A 73 -5.34 9.07 -19.88
CA ILE A 73 -6.08 10.35 -19.73
C ILE A 73 -5.98 10.84 -18.27
N ASN A 74 -5.99 9.91 -17.30
CA ASN A 74 -5.85 10.20 -15.88
C ASN A 74 -4.79 9.32 -15.24
N LEU A 75 -4.22 9.81 -14.13
CA LEU A 75 -3.42 9.00 -13.23
C LEU A 75 -4.35 8.05 -12.47
N ILE A 76 -4.02 6.78 -12.47
CA ILE A 76 -4.78 5.73 -11.80
C ILE A 76 -3.85 4.95 -10.88
N ALA A 77 -4.25 4.79 -9.62
CA ALA A 77 -3.68 3.82 -8.70
C ALA A 77 -4.75 2.76 -8.39
N ASN A 78 -4.37 1.50 -8.47
CA ASN A 78 -5.27 0.38 -8.28
C ASN A 78 -4.68 -0.62 -7.32
N VAL A 79 -5.52 -1.15 -6.41
CA VAL A 79 -5.14 -2.18 -5.44
C VAL A 79 -6.10 -3.36 -5.62
N LEU A 80 -5.54 -4.55 -5.77
CA LEU A 80 -6.32 -5.81 -5.80
C LEU A 80 -6.31 -6.47 -4.44
N GLY A 81 -7.40 -7.15 -4.08
CA GLY A 81 -7.48 -7.90 -2.83
C GLY A 81 -8.87 -8.48 -2.57
N THR A 82 -9.07 -9.02 -1.37
CA THR A 82 -10.40 -9.43 -0.91
C THR A 82 -11.25 -8.20 -0.59
N ILE A 83 -12.57 -8.37 -0.62
CA ILE A 83 -13.48 -7.26 -0.29
C ILE A 83 -13.24 -6.72 1.12
N GLN A 84 -13.03 -7.58 2.12
CA GLN A 84 -12.81 -7.18 3.51
C GLN A 84 -11.52 -6.37 3.68
N PHE A 85 -10.44 -6.79 3.05
CA PHE A 85 -9.18 -6.07 3.07
C PHE A 85 -9.32 -4.67 2.41
N LEU A 86 -9.92 -4.62 1.23
CA LEU A 86 -10.06 -3.37 0.49
C LEU A 86 -11.05 -2.39 1.10
N GLN A 87 -12.13 -2.88 1.72
CA GLN A 87 -13.05 -2.01 2.48
C GLN A 87 -12.34 -1.35 3.65
N TYR A 88 -11.43 -2.07 4.30
CA TYR A 88 -10.63 -1.50 5.37
C TYR A 88 -9.66 -0.43 4.86
N VAL A 89 -8.94 -0.70 3.78
CA VAL A 89 -8.09 0.30 3.10
C VAL A 89 -8.91 1.52 2.67
N GLN A 90 -10.11 1.31 2.15
CA GLN A 90 -11.04 2.38 1.77
C GLN A 90 -11.46 3.24 2.96
N LYS A 91 -11.75 2.62 4.11
CA LYS A 91 -12.07 3.33 5.36
C LYS A 91 -10.91 4.20 5.84
N LEU A 92 -9.69 3.68 5.73
CA LEU A 92 -8.46 4.38 6.13
C LEU A 92 -7.99 5.42 5.11
N THR A 93 -8.53 5.46 3.91
CA THR A 93 -8.13 6.39 2.87
C THR A 93 -9.30 7.30 2.45
N TRP A 94 -9.73 7.19 1.22
CA TRP A 94 -10.84 8.00 0.67
C TRP A 94 -11.91 7.10 0.09
N PRO A 95 -13.19 7.48 0.15
CA PRO A 95 -14.25 6.79 -0.57
C PRO A 95 -13.92 6.72 -2.06
N ASN A 96 -13.83 5.52 -2.58
CA ASN A 96 -13.46 5.27 -3.96
C ASN A 96 -14.26 4.11 -4.56
N THR A 97 -14.06 3.87 -5.84
CA THR A 97 -14.74 2.79 -6.54
C THR A 97 -14.14 1.45 -6.16
N LEU A 98 -14.91 0.62 -5.49
CA LEU A 98 -14.62 -0.79 -5.22
C LEU A 98 -15.46 -1.64 -6.18
N ARG A 99 -14.80 -2.46 -7.00
CA ARG A 99 -15.45 -3.29 -8.02
C ARG A 99 -14.95 -4.72 -7.96
N SER A 100 -15.81 -5.65 -8.34
CA SER A 100 -15.39 -7.03 -8.62
C SER A 100 -14.34 -7.02 -9.74
N ASN A 101 -13.27 -7.77 -9.57
CA ASN A 101 -12.22 -7.90 -10.56
C ASN A 101 -12.61 -8.97 -11.59
N HIS A 102 -12.87 -8.55 -12.83
CA HIS A 102 -13.28 -9.42 -13.94
C HIS A 102 -14.44 -10.37 -13.61
N GLY A 103 -15.44 -9.88 -12.84
CA GLY A 103 -16.58 -10.71 -12.42
C GLY A 103 -16.27 -11.73 -11.33
N SER A 104 -15.07 -11.73 -10.76
CA SER A 104 -14.72 -12.61 -9.64
C SER A 104 -15.57 -12.30 -8.41
N VAL A 105 -16.03 -13.33 -7.73
CA VAL A 105 -16.72 -13.20 -6.44
C VAL A 105 -15.76 -13.10 -5.27
N TYR A 106 -14.46 -13.30 -5.49
CA TYR A 106 -13.44 -13.37 -4.43
C TYR A 106 -12.42 -12.25 -4.50
N THR A 107 -12.15 -11.72 -5.69
CA THR A 107 -11.14 -10.66 -5.89
C THR A 107 -11.79 -9.38 -6.34
N PHE A 108 -11.41 -8.30 -5.67
CA PHE A 108 -11.93 -6.95 -5.89
C PHE A 108 -10.81 -6.00 -6.21
N SER A 109 -11.17 -4.88 -6.77
CA SER A 109 -10.28 -3.80 -7.17
C SER A 109 -10.73 -2.50 -6.50
N LEU A 110 -9.85 -1.88 -5.74
CA LEU A 110 -10.02 -0.52 -5.22
C LEU A 110 -9.23 0.42 -6.13
N THR A 111 -9.94 1.29 -6.84
CA THR A 111 -9.36 2.17 -7.86
C THR A 111 -9.47 3.63 -7.45
N PHE A 112 -8.33 4.30 -7.42
CA PHE A 112 -8.21 5.75 -7.27
C PHE A 112 -7.94 6.37 -8.64
N SER A 113 -8.48 7.57 -8.91
CA SER A 113 -8.30 8.26 -10.19
C SER A 113 -8.02 9.75 -9.99
N GLY A 114 -7.17 10.32 -10.83
CA GLY A 114 -6.82 11.74 -10.86
C GLY A 114 -6.27 12.24 -9.52
N VAL A 115 -6.92 13.25 -8.95
CA VAL A 115 -6.55 13.84 -7.65
C VAL A 115 -6.42 12.78 -6.55
N LYS A 116 -7.43 11.92 -6.38
CA LYS A 116 -7.42 10.88 -5.35
C LYS A 116 -6.29 9.87 -5.56
N SER A 117 -5.92 9.58 -6.80
CA SER A 117 -4.79 8.72 -7.11
C SER A 117 -3.48 9.33 -6.62
N LEU A 118 -3.24 10.59 -6.98
CA LEU A 118 -2.02 11.27 -6.56
C LEU A 118 -1.97 11.45 -5.02
N THR A 119 -3.09 11.79 -4.39
CA THR A 119 -3.19 11.88 -2.93
C THR A 119 -2.83 10.56 -2.25
N PHE A 120 -3.34 9.44 -2.80
CA PHE A 120 -3.00 8.10 -2.29
C PHE A 120 -1.51 7.78 -2.47
N LEU A 121 -0.93 8.16 -3.59
CA LEU A 121 0.51 7.96 -3.83
C LEU A 121 1.38 8.83 -2.92
N TYR A 122 1.00 10.09 -2.66
CA TYR A 122 1.65 10.91 -1.63
C TYR A 122 1.57 10.24 -0.26
N TYR A 123 0.37 9.80 0.13
CA TYR A 123 0.19 9.09 1.40
C TYR A 123 1.12 7.87 1.53
N LEU A 124 1.32 7.11 0.47
CA LEU A 124 2.16 5.91 0.53
C LEU A 124 3.66 6.23 0.48
N TYR A 125 4.08 7.14 -0.39
CA TYR A 125 5.47 7.24 -0.81
C TYR A 125 6.21 8.45 -0.28
N PHE A 126 5.50 9.50 0.12
CA PHE A 126 6.20 10.68 0.59
C PHE A 126 7.03 10.36 1.84
N ASN A 127 8.26 10.83 1.85
CA ASN A 127 9.24 10.63 2.93
C ASN A 127 9.40 9.14 3.34
N SER A 128 9.36 8.23 2.37
CA SER A 128 9.50 6.80 2.61
C SER A 128 10.89 6.33 2.22
N ASN A 129 11.51 5.54 3.10
CA ASN A 129 12.86 4.98 2.90
C ASN A 129 12.85 3.56 2.31
N ILE A 130 11.69 2.87 2.37
CA ILE A 130 11.53 1.50 1.89
C ILE A 130 10.37 1.47 0.92
N TYR A 131 10.62 1.11 -0.33
CA TYR A 131 9.64 1.07 -1.41
C TYR A 131 10.11 0.18 -2.55
N LEU A 132 9.19 -0.23 -3.40
CA LEU A 132 9.52 -0.87 -4.67
C LEU A 132 9.91 0.18 -5.70
N ASP A 133 11.18 0.21 -6.09
CA ASP A 133 11.78 1.27 -6.92
C ASP A 133 10.94 1.61 -8.16
N ARG A 134 10.54 0.61 -8.96
CA ARG A 134 9.73 0.82 -10.18
C ARG A 134 8.41 1.57 -9.95
N LYS A 135 7.82 1.47 -8.76
CA LYS A 135 6.57 2.18 -8.40
C LYS A 135 6.88 3.56 -7.82
N TYR A 136 7.93 3.66 -7.04
CA TYR A 136 8.40 4.93 -6.51
C TYR A 136 8.83 5.89 -7.64
N GLN A 137 9.55 5.39 -8.65
CA GLN A 137 9.91 6.18 -9.83
C GLN A 137 8.68 6.68 -10.58
N LYS A 138 7.61 5.88 -10.70
CA LYS A 138 6.34 6.36 -11.25
C LYS A 138 5.70 7.46 -10.38
N PHE A 139 5.74 7.33 -9.06
CA PHE A 139 5.28 8.40 -8.17
C PHE A 139 6.08 9.69 -8.40
N LEU A 140 7.41 9.63 -8.44
CA LEU A 140 8.27 10.79 -8.71
C LEU A 140 7.96 11.44 -10.07
N GLN A 141 7.68 10.65 -11.08
CA GLN A 141 7.31 11.13 -12.41
C GLN A 141 6.01 11.97 -12.38
N PHE A 142 5.06 11.63 -11.50
CA PHE A 142 3.74 12.26 -11.49
C PHE A 142 3.49 13.17 -10.28
N LYS A 143 4.37 13.21 -9.28
CA LYS A 143 4.17 13.99 -8.05
C LYS A 143 3.91 15.48 -8.31
N ASP A 144 4.49 16.04 -9.36
CA ASP A 144 4.37 17.46 -9.73
C ASP A 144 3.40 17.69 -10.91
N CYS A 145 2.53 16.71 -11.24
CA CYS A 145 1.56 16.86 -12.31
C CYS A 145 0.42 17.84 -11.92
N ARG A 146 -0.45 18.13 -12.90
CA ARG A 146 -1.61 19.04 -12.76
C ARG A 146 -2.54 18.77 -11.56
N PHE A 147 -2.42 17.64 -10.91
CA PHE A 147 -3.24 17.26 -9.75
C PHE A 147 -2.60 17.62 -8.41
N LYS A 148 -1.34 18.07 -8.38
CA LYS A 148 -0.54 18.27 -7.16
C LYS A 148 -1.28 19.10 -6.11
N GLU A 149 -1.60 20.36 -6.40
CA GLU A 149 -2.21 21.27 -5.43
C GLU A 149 -3.53 20.74 -4.84
N LYS A 150 -4.41 20.19 -5.69
CA LYS A 150 -5.66 19.60 -5.24
C LYS A 150 -5.45 18.35 -4.40
N SER A 151 -4.41 17.58 -4.71
CA SER A 151 -4.07 16.37 -3.98
C SER A 151 -3.55 16.68 -2.59
N LEU A 152 -2.73 17.72 -2.45
CA LEU A 152 -2.22 18.19 -1.17
C LEU A 152 -3.34 18.74 -0.29
N LYS A 153 -4.23 19.57 -0.85
CA LYS A 153 -5.42 20.06 -0.13
C LYS A 153 -6.34 18.92 0.34
N LEU A 154 -6.50 17.88 -0.47
CA LEU A 154 -7.30 16.71 -0.08
C LEU A 154 -6.61 15.91 1.03
N LEU A 155 -5.29 15.79 1.01
CA LEU A 155 -4.51 15.15 2.06
C LEU A 155 -4.64 15.92 3.38
N GLU A 156 -4.47 17.25 3.32
CA GLU A 156 -4.60 18.17 4.45
C GLU A 156 -5.99 18.10 5.11
N SER A 157 -7.06 18.09 4.31
CA SER A 157 -8.43 18.00 4.84
C SER A 157 -8.65 16.72 5.65
N LYS A 158 -8.03 15.62 5.28
CA LYS A 158 -8.13 14.36 6.00
C LYS A 158 -7.39 14.37 7.33
N ILE A 159 -6.29 15.04 7.42
CA ILE A 159 -5.56 15.27 8.68
C ILE A 159 -6.45 16.07 9.66
N GLY A 160 -7.14 17.12 9.16
CA GLY A 160 -8.08 17.90 9.94
C GLY A 160 -9.32 17.13 10.43
N GLU A 161 -9.71 16.04 9.75
CA GLU A 161 -10.81 15.15 10.17
C GLU A 161 -10.40 14.12 11.25
N GLY A 162 -9.22 14.26 11.86
CA GLY A 162 -8.71 13.32 12.86
C GLY A 162 -8.18 12.01 12.26
N TRP A 163 -7.93 12.03 10.98
CA TRP A 163 -7.27 10.95 10.28
C TRP A 163 -5.81 10.95 10.70
N ASP A 164 -5.57 10.23 11.72
CA ASP A 164 -4.35 10.11 12.50
C ASP A 164 -3.37 11.24 12.25
N ALA A 165 -3.23 12.11 13.24
CA ALA A 165 -2.16 13.10 13.27
C ALA A 165 -0.81 12.38 13.23
N ASN A 166 -0.54 11.70 12.11
CA ASN A 166 0.77 11.17 11.82
C ASN A 166 1.70 12.39 11.72
N PRO A 167 2.62 12.59 12.67
CA PRO A 167 3.55 13.73 12.64
C PRO A 167 4.28 13.83 11.31
N GLU A 168 4.55 12.70 10.66
CA GLU A 168 5.17 12.67 9.34
C GLU A 168 4.29 13.30 8.25
N LEU A 169 2.96 13.09 8.28
CA LEU A 169 2.07 13.71 7.30
C LEU A 169 1.92 15.22 7.55
N ILE A 170 1.93 15.66 8.80
CA ILE A 170 1.93 17.09 9.15
C ILE A 170 3.24 17.73 8.69
N THR A 171 4.39 17.08 8.93
CA THR A 171 5.68 17.53 8.43
C THR A 171 5.70 17.66 6.91
N ILE A 172 5.13 16.67 6.21
CA ILE A 172 4.97 16.69 4.75
C ILE A 172 4.26 17.94 4.25
N LEU A 173 3.17 18.32 4.91
CA LEU A 173 2.40 19.49 4.50
C LEU A 173 3.11 20.80 4.80
N ASN A 174 3.92 20.84 5.83
CA ASN A 174 4.69 22.02 6.20
C ASN A 174 5.96 22.23 5.36
N GLU A 175 6.45 21.19 4.68
CA GLU A 175 7.61 21.22 3.77
C GLU A 175 7.22 21.48 2.30
N LEU A 176 5.94 21.59 1.97
CA LEU A 176 5.40 21.79 0.61
C LEU A 176 4.86 23.19 0.38
#